data_40e005841087e097051aee3bc2264b6a
#
_entry.id   40e005841087e097051aee3bc2264b6a
#
_cell.length_a   1.000
_cell.length_b   1.000
_cell.length_c   1.000
_cell.angle_alpha   90.00
_cell.angle_beta   90.00
_cell.angle_gamma   90.00
#
_symmetry.space_group_name_H-M   'P 1'
#
loop_
_entity.id
_entity.type
_entity.pdbx_description
1 polymer ?
#
loop_
_entity_poly.entity_id
_entity_poly.type
_entity_poly.pdbx_seq_one_letter_code
_entity_poly.pdbx_strand_id
1 'polypeptide(L)'
;MFQPKRQTPTRGINRKALVIISAFSLVFSGMGHALAATPSATPSPTATPTPTPSLTATPMPTLTPAPPPGEETVPIVCGVGCFNPSLYPLDQAFSLWVVVNKTRPLNPLAYKPKLDKTINLAMPAAAGYRKLKAALSASGNGTLCLNSGYRSFNTQTYTYNNDVARYGKKVAETLAAHPGYSEHQTGLAADVSTTALGCKITNFGSSKASAWITKNAYLYGFIVRYPNGETATTGYQYEPWHLRFVGVELATQMHNTKVKVLEKFWALPAAPNYKN
;
A
#
# COMPACT_ATOMS: atom_id res chain seq x y z
N MET A 1 31.37 65.30 -13.78
CA MET A 1 31.17 65.07 -12.35
C MET A 1 29.89 64.22 -12.19
N PHE A 2 30.04 62.89 -12.27
CA PHE A 2 28.92 61.93 -12.18
C PHE A 2 29.13 61.09 -10.93
N GLN A 3 28.16 61.11 -10.02
CA GLN A 3 28.14 60.24 -8.85
C GLN A 3 27.38 58.94 -9.17
N PRO A 4 27.86 57.75 -8.72
CA PRO A 4 27.16 56.49 -8.90
C PRO A 4 26.12 56.28 -7.81
N LYS A 5 24.93 55.81 -8.22
CA LYS A 5 23.82 55.39 -7.34
C LYS A 5 24.17 54.11 -6.59
N ARG A 6 23.94 54.10 -5.27
CA ARG A 6 24.05 52.94 -4.38
C ARG A 6 22.95 51.91 -4.73
N GLN A 7 23.37 50.67 -4.95
CA GLN A 7 22.47 49.52 -5.01
C GLN A 7 22.27 48.99 -3.59
N THR A 8 21.03 48.83 -3.20
CA THR A 8 20.59 48.16 -1.97
C THR A 8 20.60 46.63 -2.19
N PRO A 9 21.03 45.81 -1.19
CA PRO A 9 21.04 44.36 -1.33
C PRO A 9 19.62 43.81 -1.10
N THR A 10 19.11 43.06 -2.07
CA THR A 10 17.92 42.25 -1.94
C THR A 10 18.19 41.08 -1.00
N ARG A 11 17.50 41.03 0.12
CA ARG A 11 17.43 39.88 1.04
C ARG A 11 16.81 38.69 0.35
N GLY A 12 17.57 37.62 0.14
CA GLY A 12 17.08 36.33 -0.27
C GLY A 12 16.22 35.71 0.82
N ILE A 13 14.94 35.47 0.48
CA ILE A 13 14.02 34.75 1.35
C ILE A 13 14.26 33.26 1.14
N ASN A 14 14.88 32.64 2.14
CA ASN A 14 15.03 31.18 2.25
C ASN A 14 13.66 30.56 2.55
N ARG A 15 12.93 30.12 1.54
CA ARG A 15 11.67 29.37 1.71
C ARG A 15 12.01 27.92 2.03
N LYS A 16 12.10 27.58 3.31
CA LYS A 16 11.98 26.20 3.79
C LYS A 16 10.53 25.76 3.53
N ALA A 17 10.34 24.80 2.65
CA ALA A 17 9.04 24.20 2.38
C ALA A 17 8.58 23.44 3.64
N LEU A 18 7.61 23.98 4.35
CA LEU A 18 6.93 23.33 5.47
C LEU A 18 5.81 22.47 4.88
N VAL A 19 5.99 21.16 4.89
CA VAL A 19 4.95 20.19 4.53
C VAL A 19 3.98 20.10 5.71
N ILE A 20 2.83 20.76 5.60
CA ILE A 20 1.72 20.63 6.57
C ILE A 20 0.71 19.65 5.99
N ILE A 21 0.63 18.46 6.59
CA ILE A 21 -0.43 17.49 6.32
C ILE A 21 -1.61 17.81 7.22
N SER A 22 -2.71 18.29 6.65
CA SER A 22 -3.95 18.54 7.37
C SER A 22 -4.70 17.24 7.63
N ALA A 23 -4.80 16.84 8.90
CA ALA A 23 -5.72 15.81 9.36
C ALA A 23 -7.11 16.42 9.54
N PHE A 24 -8.12 15.85 8.86
CA PHE A 24 -9.53 16.15 9.12
C PHE A 24 -10.01 15.30 10.29
N SER A 25 -10.27 15.92 11.43
CA SER A 25 -11.00 15.31 12.54
C SER A 25 -12.48 15.70 12.40
N LEU A 26 -13.36 14.72 12.21
CA LEU A 26 -14.80 14.89 12.39
C LEU A 26 -15.13 14.71 13.88
N VAL A 27 -15.64 15.76 14.49
CA VAL A 27 -16.23 15.73 15.84
C VAL A 27 -17.72 15.40 15.70
N PHE A 28 -18.15 14.28 16.27
CA PHE A 28 -19.57 13.97 16.47
C PHE A 28 -19.94 14.36 17.90
N SER A 29 -20.83 15.37 18.03
CA SER A 29 -21.47 15.76 19.28
C SER A 29 -22.59 14.79 19.61
N GLY A 30 -22.49 14.13 20.75
CA GLY A 30 -23.55 13.30 21.29
C GLY A 30 -24.50 14.17 22.13
N MET A 31 -25.82 14.02 21.94
CA MET A 31 -26.86 14.47 22.85
C MET A 31 -27.35 13.27 23.66
N GLY A 32 -27.22 13.37 24.95
CA GLY A 32 -27.76 12.41 25.90
C GLY A 32 -29.26 12.58 26.13
N HIS A 33 -29.94 11.47 26.40
CA HIS A 33 -31.24 11.50 27.10
C HIS A 33 -31.25 10.47 28.23
N ALA A 34 -31.84 10.88 29.31
CA ALA A 34 -31.83 10.25 30.61
C ALA A 34 -32.96 9.20 30.80
N LEU A 35 -32.64 8.23 31.63
CA LEU A 35 -33.44 7.55 32.66
C LEU A 35 -34.93 7.21 32.43
N ALA A 36 -35.23 5.93 32.51
CA ALA A 36 -36.41 5.42 33.19
C ALA A 36 -36.13 4.08 33.87
N ALA A 37 -36.59 3.94 35.11
CA ALA A 37 -36.30 2.85 36.02
C ALA A 37 -37.23 1.65 35.84
N THR A 38 -36.75 0.53 36.33
CA THR A 38 -37.22 -0.85 36.52
C THR A 38 -38.70 -1.04 36.88
N PRO A 39 -39.23 -2.30 36.67
CA PRO A 39 -39.46 -3.13 37.84
C PRO A 39 -38.94 -4.57 37.73
N SER A 40 -38.62 -5.07 38.92
CA SER A 40 -38.27 -6.40 39.35
C SER A 40 -39.24 -7.50 38.88
N ALA A 41 -38.74 -8.61 38.35
CA ALA A 41 -39.51 -9.83 38.13
C ALA A 41 -38.84 -11.03 38.85
N THR A 42 -39.65 -11.75 39.56
CA THR A 42 -39.50 -12.91 40.42
C THR A 42 -38.86 -14.12 39.68
N PRO A 43 -38.03 -14.97 40.32
CA PRO A 43 -37.38 -16.10 39.71
C PRO A 43 -38.33 -17.27 39.47
N SER A 44 -38.29 -17.82 38.26
CA SER A 44 -38.96 -19.06 37.85
C SER A 44 -38.00 -20.25 37.98
N PRO A 45 -38.51 -21.49 38.18
CA PRO A 45 -37.73 -22.61 38.69
C PRO A 45 -36.73 -23.21 37.66
N THR A 46 -35.60 -23.63 38.21
CA THR A 46 -34.48 -24.31 37.59
C THR A 46 -34.91 -25.58 36.81
N ALA A 47 -34.66 -25.59 35.50
CA ALA A 47 -34.73 -26.81 34.69
C ALA A 47 -33.39 -27.57 34.77
N THR A 48 -33.51 -28.88 35.06
CA THR A 48 -32.37 -29.83 35.07
C THR A 48 -31.72 -29.93 33.69
N PRO A 49 -30.37 -29.87 33.56
CA PRO A 49 -29.75 -29.99 32.26
C PRO A 49 -29.76 -31.45 31.76
N THR A 50 -30.29 -31.62 30.54
CA THR A 50 -30.16 -32.86 29.77
C THR A 50 -28.72 -32.97 29.26
N PRO A 51 -28.05 -34.13 29.29
CA PRO A 51 -26.70 -34.29 28.85
C PRO A 51 -26.61 -34.07 27.32
N THR A 52 -25.82 -33.05 26.93
CA THR A 52 -25.47 -32.78 25.53
C THR A 52 -24.50 -33.85 25.01
N PRO A 53 -24.73 -34.45 23.81
CA PRO A 53 -23.77 -35.40 23.24
C PRO A 53 -22.45 -34.72 22.99
N SER A 54 -21.39 -35.36 23.52
CA SER A 54 -19.98 -34.96 23.31
C SER A 54 -19.65 -35.04 21.83
N LEU A 55 -19.46 -33.86 21.18
CA LEU A 55 -18.89 -33.79 19.84
C LEU A 55 -17.40 -34.11 19.95
N THR A 56 -17.00 -35.25 19.41
CA THR A 56 -15.60 -35.61 19.21
C THR A 56 -14.93 -34.53 18.39
N ALA A 57 -14.01 -33.81 19.01
CA ALA A 57 -13.23 -32.76 18.36
C ALA A 57 -12.39 -33.38 17.23
N THR A 58 -12.72 -33.05 15.99
CA THR A 58 -11.84 -33.30 14.85
C THR A 58 -10.52 -32.55 15.11
N PRO A 59 -9.34 -33.20 15.02
CA PRO A 59 -8.10 -32.50 15.27
C PRO A 59 -7.95 -31.36 14.27
N MET A 60 -7.82 -30.15 14.81
CA MET A 60 -7.49 -28.94 14.05
C MET A 60 -6.13 -29.18 13.37
N PRO A 61 -5.96 -28.89 12.08
CA PRO A 61 -4.66 -29.00 11.44
C PRO A 61 -3.66 -28.15 12.23
N THR A 62 -2.64 -28.80 12.74
CA THR A 62 -1.51 -28.16 13.43
C THR A 62 -0.89 -27.18 12.47
N LEU A 63 -1.01 -25.87 12.75
CA LEU A 63 -0.26 -24.86 12.05
C LEU A 63 1.22 -25.17 12.28
N THR A 64 1.90 -25.66 11.26
CA THR A 64 3.34 -25.80 11.27
C THR A 64 3.94 -24.44 11.61
N PRO A 65 4.76 -24.32 12.66
CA PRO A 65 5.44 -23.06 12.96
C PRO A 65 6.22 -22.61 11.72
N ALA A 66 6.22 -21.30 11.46
CA ALA A 66 7.09 -20.74 10.43
C ALA A 66 8.54 -21.22 10.70
N PRO A 67 9.27 -21.69 9.68
CA PRO A 67 10.63 -22.18 9.88
C PRO A 67 11.48 -21.08 10.55
N PRO A 68 12.39 -21.46 11.45
CA PRO A 68 13.28 -20.51 12.10
C PRO A 68 14.14 -19.81 11.04
N PRO A 69 14.52 -18.52 11.24
CA PRO A 69 15.39 -17.83 10.32
C PRO A 69 16.77 -18.50 10.32
N GLY A 70 17.06 -19.31 9.29
CA GLY A 70 18.34 -20.01 9.17
C GLY A 70 18.39 -21.17 8.19
N GLU A 71 17.27 -21.68 7.74
CA GLU A 71 17.28 -22.72 6.69
C GLU A 71 16.98 -22.06 5.35
N GLU A 72 18.03 -21.68 4.61
CA GLU A 72 17.97 -21.32 3.20
C GLU A 72 17.53 -22.57 2.40
N THR A 73 16.23 -22.77 2.29
CA THR A 73 15.73 -23.48 1.11
C THR A 73 16.03 -22.55 -0.06
N VAL A 74 17.11 -22.84 -0.77
CA VAL A 74 17.45 -22.15 -2.03
C VAL A 74 16.24 -22.32 -2.94
N PRO A 75 15.41 -21.27 -3.17
CA PRO A 75 14.30 -21.39 -4.10
C PRO A 75 14.93 -21.68 -5.46
N ILE A 76 14.38 -22.63 -6.19
CA ILE A 76 14.77 -22.87 -7.58
C ILE A 76 14.73 -21.51 -8.26
N VAL A 77 15.90 -20.97 -8.59
CA VAL A 77 16.03 -19.67 -9.27
C VAL A 77 15.57 -19.89 -10.70
N CYS A 78 14.28 -19.84 -10.88
CA CYS A 78 13.69 -19.82 -12.19
C CYS A 78 13.98 -18.44 -12.78
N GLY A 79 14.72 -18.36 -13.87
CA GLY A 79 15.00 -17.11 -14.58
C GLY A 79 13.69 -16.45 -15.07
N VAL A 80 13.80 -15.25 -15.61
CA VAL A 80 12.65 -14.48 -16.16
C VAL A 80 11.77 -15.33 -17.10
N GLY A 81 12.35 -16.31 -17.82
CA GLY A 81 11.62 -17.24 -18.70
C GLY A 81 10.62 -18.20 -18.02
N CYS A 82 10.62 -18.30 -16.68
CA CYS A 82 9.61 -19.07 -15.95
C CYS A 82 8.29 -18.29 -15.74
N PHE A 83 8.31 -16.99 -15.92
CA PHE A 83 7.13 -16.15 -15.83
C PHE A 83 6.54 -15.96 -17.22
N ASN A 84 5.46 -16.69 -17.51
CA ASN A 84 4.79 -16.58 -18.79
C ASN A 84 3.75 -15.44 -18.78
N PRO A 85 4.00 -14.31 -19.47
CA PRO A 85 3.04 -13.19 -19.53
C PRO A 85 1.71 -13.58 -20.21
N SER A 86 1.64 -14.72 -20.92
CA SER A 86 0.38 -15.19 -21.47
C SER A 86 -0.61 -15.63 -20.38
N LEU A 87 -0.12 -16.04 -19.18
CA LEU A 87 -0.96 -16.38 -18.03
C LEU A 87 -1.43 -15.12 -17.28
N TYR A 88 -0.57 -14.10 -17.22
CA TYR A 88 -0.83 -12.83 -16.55
C TYR A 88 -0.36 -11.69 -17.44
N PRO A 89 -1.19 -11.23 -18.41
CA PRO A 89 -0.82 -10.17 -19.35
C PRO A 89 -0.40 -8.88 -18.66
N LEU A 90 0.64 -8.21 -19.17
CA LEU A 90 1.22 -7.02 -18.56
C LEU A 90 0.43 -5.73 -18.85
N ASP A 91 -0.62 -5.80 -19.67
CA ASP A 91 -1.44 -4.68 -20.16
C ASP A 91 -2.93 -4.81 -19.84
N GLN A 92 -3.35 -5.91 -19.20
CA GLN A 92 -4.74 -6.14 -18.83
C GLN A 92 -4.95 -5.81 -17.35
N ALA A 93 -5.93 -4.96 -17.05
CA ALA A 93 -6.15 -4.43 -15.70
C ALA A 93 -6.48 -5.51 -14.65
N PHE A 94 -7.05 -6.64 -15.05
CA PHE A 94 -7.35 -7.79 -14.17
C PHE A 94 -6.14 -8.66 -13.85
N SER A 95 -5.03 -8.47 -14.58
CA SER A 95 -3.83 -9.30 -14.42
C SER A 95 -3.10 -8.96 -13.13
N LEU A 96 -2.60 -10.01 -12.46
CA LEU A 96 -1.75 -9.87 -11.28
C LEU A 96 -0.44 -9.11 -11.60
N TRP A 97 0.07 -9.28 -12.84
CA TRP A 97 1.33 -8.70 -13.29
C TRP A 97 1.18 -7.46 -14.17
N VAL A 98 -0.03 -6.90 -14.26
CA VAL A 98 -0.24 -5.67 -15.02
C VAL A 98 0.77 -4.59 -14.60
N VAL A 99 1.43 -3.97 -15.57
CA VAL A 99 2.33 -2.85 -15.33
C VAL A 99 1.62 -1.56 -15.70
N VAL A 100 1.22 -0.82 -14.67
CA VAL A 100 0.58 0.48 -14.80
C VAL A 100 1.61 1.55 -14.48
N ASN A 101 1.80 2.51 -15.36
CA ASN A 101 2.70 3.64 -15.18
C ASN A 101 2.30 4.80 -16.11
N LYS A 102 3.08 5.86 -16.19
CA LYS A 102 2.75 7.07 -16.96
C LYS A 102 2.61 6.85 -18.47
N THR A 103 3.09 5.74 -19.01
CA THR A 103 2.96 5.40 -20.43
C THR A 103 2.06 4.20 -20.69
N ARG A 104 1.57 3.55 -19.64
CA ARG A 104 0.78 2.33 -19.68
C ARG A 104 -0.47 2.51 -18.82
N PRO A 105 -1.58 3.02 -19.39
CA PRO A 105 -2.86 3.11 -18.68
C PRO A 105 -3.45 1.72 -18.41
N LEU A 106 -4.41 1.66 -17.53
CA LEU A 106 -5.26 0.49 -17.34
C LEU A 106 -6.11 0.22 -18.59
N ASN A 107 -6.30 -1.05 -18.89
CA ASN A 107 -7.22 -1.50 -19.93
C ASN A 107 -8.18 -2.56 -19.35
N PRO A 108 -9.50 -2.26 -19.21
CA PRO A 108 -10.16 -0.98 -19.53
C PRO A 108 -9.76 0.14 -18.55
N LEU A 109 -9.81 1.39 -19.03
CA LEU A 109 -9.37 2.58 -18.28
C LEU A 109 -10.10 2.78 -16.95
N ALA A 110 -11.40 2.45 -16.89
CA ALA A 110 -12.25 2.56 -15.70
C ALA A 110 -12.39 1.21 -14.95
N TYR A 111 -11.35 0.37 -15.00
CA TYR A 111 -11.36 -0.94 -14.35
C TYR A 111 -11.69 -0.85 -12.86
N LYS A 112 -12.48 -1.84 -12.38
CA LYS A 112 -12.79 -2.03 -10.97
C LYS A 112 -12.62 -3.50 -10.59
N PRO A 113 -11.70 -3.85 -9.69
CA PRO A 113 -11.49 -5.22 -9.25
C PRO A 113 -12.58 -5.70 -8.30
N LYS A 114 -12.65 -7.02 -8.07
CA LYS A 114 -13.36 -7.60 -6.93
C LYS A 114 -12.53 -7.36 -5.68
N LEU A 115 -13.07 -6.57 -4.76
CA LEU A 115 -12.39 -6.20 -3.53
C LEU A 115 -12.72 -7.18 -2.39
N ASP A 116 -11.80 -7.31 -1.44
CA ASP A 116 -12.06 -7.91 -0.14
C ASP A 116 -13.04 -7.03 0.65
N LYS A 117 -13.96 -7.67 1.38
CA LYS A 117 -15.02 -6.95 2.12
C LYS A 117 -14.51 -6.17 3.33
N THR A 118 -13.35 -6.52 3.87
CA THR A 118 -12.81 -5.96 5.11
C THR A 118 -11.56 -5.13 4.90
N ILE A 119 -10.84 -5.37 3.80
CA ILE A 119 -9.62 -4.66 3.42
C ILE A 119 -9.84 -4.11 2.02
N ASN A 120 -9.70 -2.84 1.84
CA ASN A 120 -9.93 -2.17 0.54
C ASN A 120 -8.81 -2.49 -0.48
N LEU A 121 -8.61 -3.79 -0.74
CA LEU A 121 -7.66 -4.35 -1.71
C LEU A 121 -8.33 -5.46 -2.52
N ALA A 122 -7.79 -5.79 -3.68
CA ALA A 122 -8.17 -6.98 -4.44
C ALA A 122 -7.89 -8.24 -3.61
N MET A 123 -8.71 -9.29 -3.79
CA MET A 123 -8.67 -10.51 -2.95
C MET A 123 -7.26 -11.07 -2.73
N PRO A 124 -6.39 -11.28 -3.77
CA PRO A 124 -5.05 -11.83 -3.55
C PRO A 124 -4.15 -10.87 -2.77
N ALA A 125 -4.21 -9.57 -3.04
CA ALA A 125 -3.45 -8.56 -2.32
C ALA A 125 -3.89 -8.44 -0.86
N ALA A 126 -5.20 -8.54 -0.57
CA ALA A 126 -5.73 -8.55 0.78
C ALA A 126 -5.23 -9.76 1.60
N ALA A 127 -5.16 -10.94 0.98
CA ALA A 127 -4.60 -12.14 1.62
C ALA A 127 -3.10 -11.97 1.96
N GLY A 128 -2.30 -11.47 1.02
CA GLY A 128 -0.89 -11.14 1.24
C GLY A 128 -0.71 -10.08 2.32
N TYR A 129 -1.54 -9.03 2.30
CA TYR A 129 -1.52 -7.95 3.30
C TYR A 129 -1.77 -8.46 4.72
N ARG A 130 -2.73 -9.37 4.93
CA ARG A 130 -2.97 -9.97 6.26
C ARG A 130 -1.74 -10.71 6.78
N LYS A 131 -1.08 -11.48 5.92
CA LYS A 131 0.15 -12.21 6.27
C LYS A 131 1.29 -11.24 6.61
N LEU A 132 1.52 -10.23 5.76
CA LEU A 132 2.53 -9.18 5.98
C LEU A 132 2.27 -8.42 7.29
N LYS A 133 1.01 -8.07 7.57
CA LYS A 133 0.60 -7.40 8.81
C LYS A 133 0.91 -8.23 10.05
N ALA A 134 0.59 -9.52 10.04
CA ALA A 134 0.88 -10.44 11.14
C ALA A 134 2.38 -10.57 11.37
N ALA A 135 3.17 -10.73 10.30
CA ALA A 135 4.61 -10.88 10.38
C ALA A 135 5.32 -9.61 10.87
N LEU A 136 4.91 -8.43 10.40
CA LEU A 136 5.45 -7.17 10.90
C LEU A 136 5.15 -7.00 12.40
N SER A 137 3.91 -7.32 12.82
CA SER A 137 3.53 -7.27 14.24
C SER A 137 4.39 -8.21 15.09
N ALA A 138 4.60 -9.44 14.64
CA ALA A 138 5.45 -10.42 15.30
C ALA A 138 6.93 -9.99 15.40
N SER A 139 7.39 -9.16 14.47
CA SER A 139 8.76 -8.62 14.47
C SER A 139 9.00 -7.47 15.47
N GLY A 140 7.96 -7.03 16.19
CA GLY A 140 8.06 -5.95 17.17
C GLY A 140 8.15 -4.53 16.56
N ASN A 141 7.93 -4.38 15.24
CA ASN A 141 8.00 -3.09 14.55
C ASN A 141 6.64 -2.36 14.45
N GLY A 142 5.69 -2.74 15.29
CA GLY A 142 4.31 -2.26 15.29
C GLY A 142 3.42 -3.06 14.33
N THR A 143 2.14 -2.69 14.25
CA THR A 143 1.16 -3.34 13.39
C THR A 143 0.95 -2.50 12.13
N LEU A 144 0.89 -3.15 10.97
CA LEU A 144 0.69 -2.49 9.68
C LEU A 144 -0.67 -1.79 9.61
N CYS A 145 -0.67 -0.54 9.21
CA CYS A 145 -1.84 0.28 8.91
C CYS A 145 -1.99 0.40 7.40
N LEU A 146 -3.20 0.23 6.88
CA LEU A 146 -3.54 0.54 5.49
C LEU A 146 -4.00 1.99 5.41
N ASN A 147 -3.20 2.86 4.80
CA ASN A 147 -3.51 4.29 4.63
C ASN A 147 -4.32 4.54 3.37
N SER A 148 -4.01 3.82 2.27
CA SER A 148 -4.75 3.86 1.01
C SER A 148 -4.67 2.49 0.34
N GLY A 149 -5.83 1.96 -0.07
CA GLY A 149 -5.94 0.72 -0.86
C GLY A 149 -6.47 1.02 -2.26
N TYR A 150 -7.53 0.30 -2.67
CA TYR A 150 -8.19 0.57 -3.95
C TYR A 150 -8.70 2.02 -4.02
N ARG A 151 -8.46 2.65 -5.16
CA ARG A 151 -8.90 3.99 -5.50
C ARG A 151 -9.56 3.96 -6.88
N SER A 152 -10.84 4.32 -6.97
CA SER A 152 -11.56 4.33 -8.25
C SER A 152 -11.02 5.40 -9.20
N PHE A 153 -11.35 5.28 -10.49
CA PHE A 153 -11.04 6.30 -11.49
C PHE A 153 -11.49 7.70 -11.05
N ASN A 154 -12.74 7.83 -10.56
CA ASN A 154 -13.27 9.12 -10.10
C ASN A 154 -12.56 9.64 -8.86
N THR A 155 -12.23 8.77 -7.91
CA THR A 155 -11.47 9.15 -6.72
C THR A 155 -10.05 9.60 -7.10
N GLN A 156 -9.43 8.92 -8.08
CA GLN A 156 -8.12 9.33 -8.60
C GLN A 156 -8.17 10.68 -9.30
N THR A 157 -9.25 10.96 -10.05
CA THR A 157 -9.47 12.28 -10.67
C THR A 157 -9.50 13.37 -9.61
N TYR A 158 -10.25 13.16 -8.54
CA TYR A 158 -10.31 14.12 -7.42
C TYR A 158 -8.93 14.30 -6.76
N THR A 159 -8.23 13.21 -6.46
CA THR A 159 -6.90 13.24 -5.85
C THR A 159 -5.92 14.02 -6.71
N TYR A 160 -5.82 13.69 -8.00
CA TYR A 160 -4.91 14.35 -8.93
C TYR A 160 -5.21 15.85 -9.08
N ASN A 161 -6.48 16.21 -9.26
CA ASN A 161 -6.88 17.62 -9.40
C ASN A 161 -6.57 18.44 -8.15
N ASN A 162 -6.74 17.87 -6.95
CA ASN A 162 -6.36 18.53 -5.69
C ASN A 162 -4.85 18.75 -5.62
N ASP A 163 -4.04 17.79 -6.04
CA ASP A 163 -2.59 17.94 -6.05
C ASP A 163 -2.15 18.98 -7.10
N VAL A 164 -2.79 19.02 -8.27
CA VAL A 164 -2.56 20.07 -9.27
C VAL A 164 -2.91 21.45 -8.73
N ALA A 165 -4.06 21.58 -8.05
CA ALA A 165 -4.47 22.86 -7.44
C ALA A 165 -3.51 23.32 -6.33
N ARG A 166 -2.97 22.39 -5.56
CA ARG A 166 -2.08 22.68 -4.41
C ARG A 166 -0.63 22.92 -4.81
N TYR A 167 -0.10 22.16 -5.76
CA TYR A 167 1.33 22.11 -6.05
C TYR A 167 1.69 22.51 -7.47
N GLY A 168 0.69 22.72 -8.35
CA GLY A 168 0.87 22.88 -9.78
C GLY A 168 1.12 21.55 -10.51
N LYS A 169 0.77 21.50 -11.82
CA LYS A 169 0.81 20.26 -12.62
C LYS A 169 2.16 19.54 -12.56
N LYS A 170 3.26 20.26 -12.76
CA LYS A 170 4.62 19.68 -12.80
C LYS A 170 4.98 18.91 -11.52
N VAL A 171 4.60 19.43 -10.34
CA VAL A 171 4.86 18.77 -9.07
C VAL A 171 3.84 17.66 -8.82
N ALA A 172 2.56 17.91 -9.10
CA ALA A 172 1.50 16.91 -8.93
C ALA A 172 1.79 15.62 -9.70
N GLU A 173 2.33 15.71 -10.90
CA GLU A 173 2.71 14.54 -11.72
C GLU A 173 3.85 13.69 -11.13
N THR A 174 4.61 14.20 -10.18
CA THR A 174 5.62 13.40 -9.45
C THR A 174 5.07 12.76 -8.18
N LEU A 175 3.86 13.14 -7.75
CA LEU A 175 3.21 12.70 -6.51
C LEU A 175 2.00 11.81 -6.74
N ALA A 176 1.22 12.10 -7.77
CA ALA A 176 -0.04 11.39 -8.06
C ALA A 176 -0.15 11.02 -9.53
N ALA A 177 -0.69 9.84 -9.78
CA ALA A 177 -0.98 9.38 -11.14
C ALA A 177 -2.21 10.08 -11.72
N HIS A 178 -2.24 10.23 -13.06
CA HIS A 178 -3.47 10.56 -13.78
C HIS A 178 -4.54 9.47 -13.55
N PRO A 179 -5.84 9.79 -13.64
CA PRO A 179 -6.92 8.80 -13.64
C PRO A 179 -6.69 7.74 -14.72
N GLY A 180 -6.82 6.46 -14.36
CA GLY A 180 -6.52 5.35 -15.24
C GLY A 180 -5.04 4.94 -15.34
N TYR A 181 -4.13 5.70 -14.70
CA TYR A 181 -2.69 5.42 -14.66
C TYR A 181 -2.18 5.09 -13.24
N SER A 182 -3.09 4.90 -12.29
CA SER A 182 -2.76 4.59 -10.90
C SER A 182 -2.84 3.10 -10.61
N GLU A 183 -1.80 2.53 -9.99
CA GLU A 183 -1.83 1.14 -9.51
C GLU A 183 -2.89 0.90 -8.43
N HIS A 184 -3.29 1.91 -7.66
CA HIS A 184 -4.39 1.80 -6.70
C HIS A 184 -5.71 1.38 -7.34
N GLN A 185 -5.93 1.70 -8.61
CA GLN A 185 -7.13 1.31 -9.34
C GLN A 185 -7.17 -0.19 -9.66
N THR A 186 -6.04 -0.90 -9.60
CA THR A 186 -6.00 -2.36 -9.72
C THR A 186 -6.44 -3.07 -8.42
N GLY A 187 -6.45 -2.36 -7.28
CA GLY A 187 -6.59 -2.96 -5.95
C GLY A 187 -5.38 -3.77 -5.51
N LEU A 188 -4.27 -3.74 -6.26
CA LEU A 188 -3.02 -4.45 -5.94
C LEU A 188 -2.00 -3.56 -5.24
N ALA A 189 -2.24 -2.25 -5.14
CA ALA A 189 -1.39 -1.31 -4.43
C ALA A 189 -1.92 -0.96 -3.05
N ALA A 190 -1.02 -0.81 -2.10
CA ALA A 190 -1.31 -0.44 -0.71
C ALA A 190 -0.31 0.59 -0.22
N ASP A 191 -0.79 1.79 0.15
CA ASP A 191 -0.01 2.73 0.93
C ASP A 191 -0.12 2.35 2.39
N VAL A 192 1.02 2.16 3.04
CA VAL A 192 1.09 1.61 4.39
C VAL A 192 1.88 2.49 5.35
N SER A 193 1.56 2.35 6.62
CA SER A 193 2.34 2.84 7.74
C SER A 193 2.26 1.84 8.89
N THR A 194 2.59 2.23 10.10
CA THR A 194 2.57 1.35 11.28
C THR A 194 2.03 2.08 12.51
N THR A 195 1.43 1.31 13.42
CA THR A 195 0.97 1.82 14.71
C THR A 195 2.09 2.48 15.52
N ALA A 196 3.35 2.05 15.36
CA ALA A 196 4.51 2.68 15.97
C ALA A 196 4.72 4.15 15.53
N LEU A 197 4.14 4.54 14.40
CA LEU A 197 4.13 5.93 13.89
C LEU A 197 2.73 6.58 14.00
N GLY A 198 1.82 6.01 14.80
CA GLY A 198 0.43 6.45 14.86
C GLY A 198 -0.29 6.36 13.52
N CYS A 199 0.05 5.37 12.70
CA CYS A 199 -0.47 5.14 11.34
C CYS A 199 -0.23 6.32 10.37
N LYS A 200 0.78 7.15 10.60
CA LYS A 200 1.13 8.27 9.72
C LYS A 200 2.21 7.86 8.73
N ILE A 201 2.06 8.27 7.46
CA ILE A 201 3.06 8.03 6.40
C ILE A 201 4.32 8.90 6.61
N THR A 202 4.16 10.05 7.24
CA THR A 202 5.28 10.96 7.54
C THR A 202 6.38 10.22 8.32
N ASN A 203 7.61 10.32 7.83
CA ASN A 203 8.81 9.65 8.38
C ASN A 203 8.77 8.11 8.29
N PHE A 204 7.81 7.52 7.57
CA PHE A 204 7.75 6.06 7.42
C PHE A 204 9.06 5.51 6.83
N GLY A 205 9.62 6.15 5.80
CA GLY A 205 10.83 5.70 5.11
C GLY A 205 12.08 5.57 6.00
N SER A 206 12.16 6.32 7.09
CA SER A 206 13.26 6.24 8.07
C SER A 206 12.96 5.32 9.25
N SER A 207 11.80 4.68 9.29
CA SER A 207 11.38 3.83 10.40
C SER A 207 11.96 2.41 10.33
N LYS A 208 12.07 1.76 11.49
CA LYS A 208 12.42 0.33 11.58
C LYS A 208 11.43 -0.56 10.81
N ALA A 209 10.13 -0.20 10.82
CA ALA A 209 9.10 -0.90 10.07
C ALA A 209 9.34 -0.85 8.56
N SER A 210 9.67 0.32 8.00
CA SER A 210 10.00 0.46 6.57
C SER A 210 11.23 -0.36 6.19
N ALA A 211 12.27 -0.34 7.01
CA ALA A 211 13.47 -1.15 6.78
C ALA A 211 13.14 -2.64 6.79
N TRP A 212 12.32 -3.10 7.75
CA TRP A 212 11.86 -4.48 7.83
C TRP A 212 11.01 -4.87 6.62
N ILE A 213 10.06 -4.03 6.21
CA ILE A 213 9.21 -4.25 5.04
C ILE A 213 10.05 -4.34 3.77
N THR A 214 10.98 -3.42 3.57
CA THR A 214 11.89 -3.43 2.40
C THR A 214 12.66 -4.75 2.29
N LYS A 215 13.02 -5.34 3.43
CA LYS A 215 13.75 -6.61 3.48
C LYS A 215 12.85 -7.84 3.31
N ASN A 216 11.60 -7.81 3.75
CA ASN A 216 10.79 -9.01 3.96
C ASN A 216 9.48 -9.04 3.16
N ALA A 217 9.02 -7.92 2.58
CA ALA A 217 7.70 -7.86 1.93
C ALA A 217 7.53 -8.86 0.76
N TYR A 218 8.62 -9.22 0.10
CA TYR A 218 8.63 -10.19 -1.00
C TYR A 218 8.11 -11.57 -0.57
N LEU A 219 8.35 -12.00 0.68
CA LEU A 219 7.84 -13.24 1.24
C LEU A 219 6.30 -13.30 1.28
N TYR A 220 5.66 -12.15 1.21
CA TYR A 220 4.21 -11.97 1.26
C TYR A 220 3.64 -11.48 -0.08
N GLY A 221 4.46 -11.50 -1.13
CA GLY A 221 4.08 -11.15 -2.49
C GLY A 221 4.10 -9.65 -2.80
N PHE A 222 4.71 -8.81 -1.96
CA PHE A 222 4.81 -7.37 -2.17
C PHE A 222 6.22 -6.92 -2.55
N ILE A 223 6.28 -5.88 -3.36
CA ILE A 223 7.49 -5.09 -3.64
C ILE A 223 7.25 -3.64 -3.20
N VAL A 224 8.33 -2.93 -2.83
CA VAL A 224 8.31 -1.46 -2.78
C VAL A 224 8.35 -0.96 -4.21
N ARG A 225 7.25 -0.38 -4.70
CA ARG A 225 7.05 -0.08 -6.12
C ARG A 225 7.90 1.05 -6.65
N TYR A 226 8.12 2.07 -5.83
CA TYR A 226 8.88 3.29 -6.17
C TYR A 226 10.09 3.42 -5.25
N PRO A 227 11.11 2.55 -5.43
CA PRO A 227 12.29 2.54 -4.57
C PRO A 227 13.22 3.72 -4.87
N ASN A 228 14.07 4.05 -3.91
CA ASN A 228 15.05 5.11 -4.08
C ASN A 228 16.00 4.83 -5.26
N GLY A 229 16.28 5.87 -6.05
CA GLY A 229 17.16 5.83 -7.22
C GLY A 229 16.47 5.39 -8.53
N GLU A 230 15.16 5.11 -8.53
CA GLU A 230 14.44 4.60 -9.71
C GLU A 230 13.45 5.61 -10.32
N THR A 231 13.47 6.88 -9.90
CA THR A 231 12.57 7.93 -10.42
C THR A 231 12.68 8.10 -11.94
N ALA A 232 13.87 7.98 -12.51
CA ALA A 232 14.07 8.06 -13.95
C ALA A 232 13.39 6.92 -14.72
N THR A 233 13.21 5.77 -14.06
CA THR A 233 12.52 4.60 -14.64
C THR A 233 11.02 4.66 -14.44
N THR A 234 10.57 5.00 -13.21
CA THR A 234 9.16 4.90 -12.81
C THR A 234 8.38 6.20 -12.99
N GLY A 235 9.07 7.35 -12.98
CA GLY A 235 8.48 8.68 -13.04
C GLY A 235 7.98 9.22 -11.70
N TYR A 236 8.08 8.44 -10.60
CA TYR A 236 7.66 8.82 -9.26
C TYR A 236 8.84 8.99 -8.33
N GLN A 237 8.67 9.81 -7.30
CA GLN A 237 9.65 9.97 -6.22
C GLN A 237 9.74 8.68 -5.40
N TYR A 238 10.69 8.63 -4.47
CA TYR A 238 10.80 7.53 -3.52
C TYR A 238 9.57 7.48 -2.60
N GLU A 239 8.85 6.37 -2.67
CA GLU A 239 7.66 6.10 -1.86
C GLU A 239 7.81 4.78 -1.11
N PRO A 240 8.48 4.77 0.05
CA PRO A 240 8.69 3.56 0.84
C PRO A 240 7.39 2.93 1.36
N TRP A 241 6.31 3.70 1.41
CA TRP A 241 4.99 3.26 1.83
C TRP A 241 4.19 2.58 0.73
N HIS A 242 4.49 2.85 -0.55
CA HIS A 242 3.73 2.31 -1.68
C HIS A 242 4.17 0.89 -2.01
N LEU A 243 3.39 -0.08 -1.53
CA LEU A 243 3.62 -1.49 -1.78
C LEU A 243 2.74 -1.97 -2.94
N ARG A 244 3.33 -2.73 -3.87
CA ARG A 244 2.62 -3.39 -4.96
C ARG A 244 2.64 -4.89 -4.77
N PHE A 245 1.45 -5.51 -4.77
CA PHE A 245 1.30 -6.96 -4.78
C PHE A 245 1.51 -7.51 -6.19
N VAL A 246 2.43 -8.45 -6.33
CA VAL A 246 2.76 -9.13 -7.60
C VAL A 246 2.73 -10.66 -7.48
N GLY A 247 2.34 -11.17 -6.29
CA GLY A 247 2.45 -12.58 -5.95
C GLY A 247 3.82 -12.94 -5.38
N VAL A 248 3.86 -14.00 -4.55
CA VAL A 248 5.08 -14.39 -3.82
C VAL A 248 6.20 -14.79 -4.79
N GLU A 249 5.87 -15.54 -5.83
CA GLU A 249 6.83 -16.04 -6.80
C GLU A 249 7.58 -14.90 -7.52
N LEU A 250 6.82 -13.95 -8.10
CA LEU A 250 7.44 -12.82 -8.80
C LEU A 250 8.21 -11.91 -7.84
N ALA A 251 7.65 -11.62 -6.66
CA ALA A 251 8.32 -10.80 -5.66
C ALA A 251 9.64 -11.43 -5.20
N THR A 252 9.65 -12.75 -4.98
CA THR A 252 10.85 -13.52 -4.62
C THR A 252 11.89 -13.49 -5.74
N GLN A 253 11.47 -13.67 -6.98
CA GLN A 253 12.39 -13.60 -8.13
C GLN A 253 13.02 -12.21 -8.27
N MET A 254 12.22 -11.13 -8.13
CA MET A 254 12.73 -9.76 -8.14
C MET A 254 13.72 -9.52 -7.00
N HIS A 255 13.44 -10.06 -5.81
CA HIS A 255 14.34 -9.97 -4.65
C HIS A 255 15.68 -10.69 -4.93
N ASN A 256 15.65 -11.91 -5.44
CA ASN A 256 16.85 -12.74 -5.69
C ASN A 256 17.72 -12.14 -6.80
N THR A 257 17.10 -11.64 -7.86
CA THR A 257 17.82 -10.99 -8.98
C THR A 257 18.23 -9.55 -8.70
N LYS A 258 17.83 -8.98 -7.55
CA LYS A 258 18.06 -7.57 -7.17
C LYS A 258 17.44 -6.56 -8.15
N VAL A 259 16.48 -6.99 -8.97
CA VAL A 259 15.73 -6.11 -9.86
C VAL A 259 14.60 -5.45 -9.07
N LYS A 260 14.64 -4.13 -8.90
CA LYS A 260 13.78 -3.42 -7.95
C LYS A 260 12.47 -2.93 -8.54
N VAL A 261 12.36 -2.79 -9.86
CA VAL A 261 11.19 -2.18 -10.53
C VAL A 261 10.66 -3.07 -11.64
N LEU A 262 9.34 -3.07 -11.83
CA LEU A 262 8.67 -3.93 -12.81
C LEU A 262 9.10 -3.62 -14.25
N GLU A 263 9.35 -2.36 -14.57
CA GLU A 263 9.80 -1.94 -15.89
C GLU A 263 11.10 -2.66 -16.29
N LYS A 264 12.08 -2.70 -15.41
CA LYS A 264 13.36 -3.40 -15.65
C LYS A 264 13.18 -4.92 -15.66
N PHE A 265 12.33 -5.45 -14.77
CA PHE A 265 12.08 -6.90 -14.71
C PHE A 265 11.50 -7.44 -16.01
N TRP A 266 10.54 -6.72 -16.60
CA TRP A 266 9.87 -7.09 -17.83
C TRP A 266 10.51 -6.52 -19.10
N ALA A 267 11.68 -5.88 -19.00
CA ALA A 267 12.36 -5.19 -20.11
C ALA A 267 11.46 -4.17 -20.82
N LEU A 268 10.59 -3.49 -20.05
CA LEU A 268 9.72 -2.41 -20.56
C LEU A 268 10.47 -1.08 -20.59
N PRO A 269 10.08 -0.18 -21.50
CA PRO A 269 10.63 1.17 -21.51
C PRO A 269 10.40 1.90 -20.18
N ALA A 270 11.32 2.78 -19.80
CA ALA A 270 11.14 3.71 -18.70
C ALA A 270 9.95 4.65 -18.97
N ALA A 271 9.26 5.07 -17.91
CA ALA A 271 8.06 5.90 -17.96
C ALA A 271 8.19 7.16 -17.09
N PRO A 272 9.21 8.02 -17.30
CA PRO A 272 9.43 9.19 -16.46
C PRO A 272 8.32 10.24 -16.60
N ASN A 273 7.68 10.31 -17.77
CA ASN A 273 6.66 11.29 -18.11
C ASN A 273 5.47 10.65 -18.84
N TYR A 274 4.31 11.30 -18.80
CA TYR A 274 3.18 10.92 -19.64
C TYR A 274 3.52 11.17 -21.13
N LYS A 275 3.01 10.30 -22.00
CA LYS A 275 3.02 10.59 -23.44
C LYS A 275 2.02 11.70 -23.70
N ASN A 276 2.43 12.73 -24.44
CA ASN A 276 1.56 13.77 -24.96
C ASN A 276 0.61 13.20 -25.99
#